data_0d3819f1b4e813dd7ae41328c157aa92
#
_entry.id   0d3819f1b4e813dd7ae41328c157aa92
#
_cell.length_a   1.000
_cell.length_b   1.000
_cell.length_c   1.000
_cell.angle_alpha   90.00
_cell.angle_beta   90.00
_cell.angle_gamma   90.00
#
_symmetry.space_group_name_H-M   'P 1'
#
loop_
_entity.id
_entity.type
_entity.pdbx_description
1 polymer ?
#
loop_
_entity_poly.entity_id
_entity_poly.type
_entity_poly.pdbx_seq_one_letter_code
_entity_poly.pdbx_strand_id
1 'polypeptide(L)'
;VYDISKLSAVKCRLSSDINKNLTALGKKYYTLAKDSKLDTADFREQIATLDDLYAQHDTIVKQIENLKNLKRCPVCGKAQDSDKPFCADCGAKL
;
A
#
# COMPACT_ATOMS: atom_id res chain seq x y z
N VAL A 1 -3.72 -9.35 -20.64
CA VAL A 1 -2.54 -8.53 -20.36
C VAL A 1 -2.97 -7.12 -20.01
N TYR A 2 -2.54 -6.65 -18.85
CA TYR A 2 -2.84 -5.29 -18.40
C TYR A 2 -1.73 -4.35 -18.84
N ASP A 3 -2.10 -3.17 -19.34
CA ASP A 3 -1.12 -2.13 -19.59
C ASP A 3 -0.85 -1.32 -18.32
N ILE A 4 0.24 -0.56 -18.33
CA ILE A 4 0.67 0.23 -17.15
C ILE A 4 -0.36 1.30 -16.81
N SER A 5 -1.02 1.91 -17.81
CA SER A 5 -2.03 2.95 -17.56
C SER A 5 -3.22 2.41 -16.77
N LYS A 6 -3.71 1.23 -17.13
CA LYS A 6 -4.83 0.59 -16.43
C LYS A 6 -4.44 0.20 -15.01
N LEU A 7 -3.24 -0.36 -14.83
CA LEU A 7 -2.74 -0.73 -13.51
C LEU A 7 -2.55 0.50 -12.62
N SER A 8 -2.05 1.60 -13.18
CA SER A 8 -1.89 2.85 -12.43
C SER A 8 -3.22 3.42 -11.99
N ALA A 9 -4.26 3.33 -12.82
CA ALA A 9 -5.62 3.75 -12.45
C ALA A 9 -6.17 2.90 -11.29
N VAL A 10 -5.96 1.58 -11.34
CA VAL A 10 -6.37 0.67 -10.26
C VAL A 10 -5.61 1.01 -8.97
N LYS A 11 -4.32 1.26 -9.06
CA LYS A 11 -3.50 1.65 -7.90
C LYS A 11 -4.04 2.92 -7.25
N CYS A 12 -4.38 3.96 -8.05
CA CYS A 12 -4.94 5.20 -7.53
C CYS A 12 -6.26 4.97 -6.83
N ARG A 13 -7.13 4.15 -7.41
CA ARG A 13 -8.42 3.81 -6.80
C ARG A 13 -8.21 3.11 -5.46
N LEU A 14 -7.31 2.13 -5.40
CA LEU A 14 -7.01 1.40 -4.16
C LEU A 14 -6.43 2.33 -3.09
N SER A 15 -5.51 3.23 -3.47
CA SER A 15 -4.96 4.22 -2.54
C SER A 15 -6.04 5.13 -1.98
N SER A 16 -6.98 5.57 -2.81
CA SER A 16 -8.11 6.39 -2.38
C SER A 16 -9.01 5.62 -1.40
N ASP A 17 -9.31 4.36 -1.71
CA ASP A 17 -10.15 3.52 -0.86
C ASP A 17 -9.47 3.26 0.50
N ILE A 18 -8.16 3.02 0.50
CA ILE A 18 -7.39 2.87 1.73
C ILE A 18 -7.49 4.14 2.59
N ASN A 19 -7.29 5.31 1.99
CA ASN A 19 -7.37 6.58 2.71
C ASN A 19 -8.76 6.83 3.28
N LYS A 20 -9.81 6.50 2.54
CA LYS A 20 -11.19 6.63 3.02
C LYS A 20 -11.44 5.72 4.22
N ASN A 21 -10.96 4.48 4.15
CA ASN A 21 -11.12 3.51 5.25
C ASN A 21 -10.30 3.92 6.48
N LEU A 22 -9.08 4.42 6.29
CA LEU A 22 -8.26 4.92 7.40
C LEU A 22 -8.92 6.13 8.07
N THR A 23 -9.49 7.04 7.28
CA THR A 23 -10.20 8.19 7.80
C THR A 23 -11.40 7.77 8.65
N ALA A 24 -12.21 6.84 8.14
CA ALA A 24 -13.35 6.30 8.86
C ALA A 24 -12.94 5.62 10.15
N LEU A 25 -11.87 4.82 10.10
CA LEU A 25 -11.32 4.14 11.27
C LEU A 25 -10.84 5.14 12.32
N GLY A 26 -10.14 6.19 11.89
CA GLY A 26 -9.65 7.25 12.79
C GLY A 26 -10.79 7.99 13.46
N LYS A 27 -11.83 8.34 12.73
CA LYS A 27 -13.02 9.00 13.28
C LYS A 27 -13.73 8.12 14.30
N LYS A 28 -13.89 6.85 13.99
CA LYS A 28 -14.51 5.88 14.90
C LYS A 28 -13.68 5.71 16.17
N TYR A 29 -12.36 5.58 16.03
CA TYR A 29 -11.44 5.48 17.16
C TYR A 29 -11.55 6.70 18.07
N TYR A 30 -11.53 7.90 17.49
CA TYR A 30 -11.62 9.15 18.23
C TYR A 30 -12.91 9.22 19.06
N THR A 31 -14.04 8.91 18.43
CA THR A 31 -15.34 8.94 19.09
C THR A 31 -15.42 7.95 20.24
N LEU A 32 -15.00 6.70 20.01
CA LEU A 32 -15.06 5.65 21.03
C LEU A 32 -14.06 5.90 22.16
N ALA A 33 -12.88 6.38 21.85
CA ALA A 33 -11.87 6.69 22.87
C ALA A 33 -12.33 7.85 23.77
N LYS A 34 -12.96 8.86 23.17
CA LYS A 34 -13.49 10.01 23.90
C LYS A 34 -14.59 9.59 24.88
N ASP A 35 -15.43 8.64 24.48
CA ASP A 35 -16.53 8.13 25.30
C ASP A 35 -16.10 7.00 26.24
N SER A 36 -14.83 6.61 26.22
CA SER A 36 -14.26 5.51 27.02
C SER A 36 -14.91 4.16 26.72
N LYS A 37 -15.40 3.98 25.50
CA LYS A 37 -16.07 2.75 25.04
C LYS A 37 -15.23 1.96 24.04
N LEU A 38 -13.92 2.19 24.04
CA LEU A 38 -13.03 1.56 23.08
C LEU A 38 -12.92 0.06 23.31
N ASP A 39 -13.23 -0.73 22.27
CA ASP A 39 -13.04 -2.17 22.24
C ASP A 39 -12.46 -2.53 20.88
N THR A 40 -11.37 -3.30 20.87
CA THR A 40 -10.70 -3.71 19.62
C THR A 40 -11.61 -4.51 18.69
N ALA A 41 -12.62 -5.20 19.24
CA ALA A 41 -13.59 -5.94 18.44
C ALA A 41 -14.38 -5.03 17.49
N ASP A 42 -14.57 -3.75 17.86
CA ASP A 42 -15.30 -2.78 17.05
C ASP A 42 -14.57 -2.45 15.75
N PHE A 43 -13.26 -2.70 15.67
CA PHE A 43 -12.44 -2.38 14.52
C PHE A 43 -12.06 -3.59 13.67
N ARG A 44 -12.44 -4.79 14.11
CA ARG A 44 -12.00 -6.03 13.46
C ARG A 44 -12.38 -6.08 11.98
N GLU A 45 -13.60 -5.71 11.64
CA GLU A 45 -14.08 -5.70 10.26
C GLU A 45 -13.31 -4.68 9.42
N GLN A 46 -13.09 -3.49 9.97
CA GLN A 46 -12.37 -2.42 9.26
C GLN A 46 -10.91 -2.79 9.06
N ILE A 47 -10.28 -3.43 10.03
CA ILE A 47 -8.91 -3.91 9.91
C ILE A 47 -8.83 -4.98 8.81
N ALA A 48 -9.77 -5.93 8.77
CA ALA A 48 -9.80 -6.94 7.72
C ALA A 48 -9.96 -6.33 6.33
N THR A 49 -10.82 -5.32 6.19
CA THR A 49 -11.01 -4.61 4.93
C THR A 49 -9.72 -3.90 4.51
N LEU A 50 -9.05 -3.22 5.43
CA LEU A 50 -7.80 -2.55 5.16
C LEU A 50 -6.69 -3.52 4.78
N ASP A 51 -6.59 -4.66 5.46
CA ASP A 51 -5.60 -5.69 5.13
C ASP A 51 -5.80 -6.20 3.71
N ASP A 52 -7.03 -6.42 3.30
CA ASP A 52 -7.36 -6.85 1.94
C ASP A 52 -6.99 -5.78 0.92
N LEU A 53 -7.32 -4.51 1.20
CA LEU A 53 -6.99 -3.40 0.31
C LEU A 53 -5.47 -3.22 0.16
N TYR A 54 -4.72 -3.34 1.24
CA TYR A 54 -3.26 -3.27 1.20
C TYR A 54 -2.66 -4.42 0.40
N ALA A 55 -3.21 -5.64 0.55
CA ALA A 55 -2.75 -6.78 -0.23
C ALA A 55 -2.99 -6.59 -1.72
N GLN A 56 -4.15 -6.08 -2.10
CA GLN A 56 -4.47 -5.78 -3.50
C GLN A 56 -3.55 -4.69 -4.04
N HIS A 57 -3.35 -3.63 -3.27
CA HIS A 57 -2.46 -2.53 -3.66
C HIS A 57 -1.04 -3.03 -3.89
N ASP A 58 -0.51 -3.86 -3.00
CA ASP A 58 0.83 -4.42 -3.12
C ASP A 58 0.98 -5.29 -4.37
N THR A 59 -0.02 -6.12 -4.67
CA THR A 59 -0.03 -6.94 -5.87
C THR A 59 0.02 -6.08 -7.14
N ILE A 60 -0.77 -5.01 -7.18
CA ILE A 60 -0.79 -4.10 -8.33
C ILE A 60 0.54 -3.37 -8.49
N VAL A 61 1.13 -2.92 -7.38
CA VAL A 61 2.45 -2.26 -7.40
C VAL A 61 3.51 -3.20 -7.98
N LYS A 62 3.50 -4.47 -7.57
CA LYS A 62 4.45 -5.46 -8.09
C LYS A 62 4.25 -5.71 -9.58
N GLN A 63 3.01 -5.75 -10.04
CA GLN A 63 2.73 -5.90 -11.48
C GLN A 63 3.25 -4.70 -12.29
N ILE A 64 3.07 -3.49 -11.76
CA ILE A 64 3.59 -2.28 -12.42
C ILE A 64 5.11 -2.32 -12.47
N GLU A 65 5.77 -2.69 -11.39
CA GLU A 65 7.23 -2.80 -11.33
C GLU A 65 7.76 -3.82 -12.35
N ASN A 66 7.10 -4.96 -12.46
CA ASN A 66 7.48 -5.98 -13.43
C ASN A 66 7.35 -5.48 -14.88
N LEU A 67 6.25 -4.77 -15.18
CA LEU A 67 6.03 -4.22 -16.52
C LEU A 67 7.02 -3.11 -16.87
N LYS A 68 7.47 -2.35 -15.87
CA LYS A 68 8.49 -1.32 -16.05
C LYS A 68 9.91 -1.86 -15.93
N ASN A 69 10.05 -3.16 -15.73
CA ASN A 69 11.34 -3.81 -15.55
C ASN A 69 12.14 -3.19 -14.37
N LEU A 70 11.47 -3.00 -13.26
CA LEU A 70 12.05 -2.47 -12.04
C LEU A 70 12.30 -3.58 -11.02
N LYS A 71 13.24 -3.35 -10.11
CA LYS A 71 13.41 -4.19 -8.94
C LYS A 71 13.55 -3.31 -7.70
N ARG A 72 13.18 -3.87 -6.56
CA ARG A 72 13.24 -3.14 -5.30
C ARG A 72 14.58 -3.37 -4.62
N CYS A 73 15.14 -2.29 -4.06
CA CYS A 73 16.31 -2.39 -3.22
C CYS A 73 15.98 -3.19 -1.96
N PRO A 74 16.77 -4.21 -1.59
CA PRO A 74 16.52 -5.00 -0.39
C PRO A 74 16.75 -4.22 0.91
N VAL A 75 17.41 -3.07 0.85
CA VAL A 75 17.71 -2.27 2.04
C VAL A 75 16.68 -1.16 2.25
N CYS A 76 16.45 -0.31 1.24
CA CYS A 76 15.55 0.84 1.40
C CYS A 76 14.16 0.64 0.80
N GLY A 77 13.95 -0.42 0.02
CA GLY A 77 12.65 -0.74 -0.57
C GLY A 77 12.25 0.08 -1.77
N LYS A 78 13.09 0.98 -2.24
CA LYS A 78 12.74 1.81 -3.41
C LYS A 78 12.95 1.06 -4.71
N ALA A 79 12.06 1.31 -5.68
CA ALA A 79 12.13 0.69 -7.00
C ALA A 79 13.26 1.30 -7.83
N GLN A 80 14.05 0.46 -8.47
CA GLN A 80 15.19 0.82 -9.29
C GLN A 80 15.10 0.08 -10.62
N ASP A 81 15.76 0.61 -11.65
CA ASP A 81 15.90 -0.13 -12.91
C ASP A 81 16.63 -1.45 -12.64
N SER A 82 16.14 -2.53 -13.26
CA SER A 82 16.66 -3.87 -12.99
C SER A 82 18.10 -4.07 -13.46
N ASP A 83 18.59 -3.20 -14.35
CA ASP A 83 19.95 -3.26 -14.87
C ASP A 83 20.98 -2.51 -14.02
N LYS A 84 20.54 -1.76 -13.00
CA LYS A 84 21.45 -1.03 -12.13
C LYS A 84 22.10 -1.95 -11.11
N PRO A 85 23.44 -1.84 -10.92
CA PRO A 85 24.13 -2.67 -9.93
C PRO A 85 23.95 -2.20 -8.49
N PHE A 86 23.67 -0.90 -8.28
CA PHE A 86 23.53 -0.32 -6.96
C PHE A 86 22.28 0.54 -6.87
N CYS A 87 21.72 0.63 -5.68
CA CYS A 87 20.59 1.51 -5.41
C CYS A 87 21.02 2.98 -5.53
N ALA A 88 20.24 3.78 -6.26
CA ALA A 88 20.53 5.20 -6.44
C ALA A 88 20.32 6.01 -5.16
N ASP A 89 19.49 5.50 -4.23
CA ASP A 89 19.13 6.24 -3.02
C ASP A 89 20.01 5.89 -1.81
N CYS A 90 20.26 4.61 -1.59
CA CYS A 90 21.01 4.17 -0.39
C CYS A 90 22.36 3.55 -0.71
N GLY A 91 22.67 3.30 -1.99
CA GLY A 91 23.95 2.73 -2.41
C GLY A 91 24.10 1.22 -2.19
N ALA A 92 23.06 0.54 -1.72
CA ALA A 92 23.13 -0.89 -1.49
C ALA A 92 23.25 -1.66 -2.81
N LYS A 93 23.96 -2.78 -2.77
CA LYS A 93 24.06 -3.65 -3.95
C LYS A 93 22.71 -4.30 -4.26
N LEU A 94 22.30 -4.20 -5.50
CA LEU A 94 21.06 -4.79 -5.99
C LEU A 94 21.25 -6.21 -6.51
#